data_42bb83e34fdc8bc5ce582ecce887ebfe
#
_entry.id   42bb83e34fdc8bc5ce582ecce887ebfe
#
_cell.length_a   1.000
_cell.length_b   1.000
_cell.length_c   1.000
_cell.angle_alpha   90.00
_cell.angle_beta   90.00
_cell.angle_gamma   90.00
#
_symmetry.space_group_name_H-M   'P 1'
#
loop_
_entity.id
_entity.type
_entity.pdbx_description
1 polymer ?
#
loop_
_entity_poly.entity_id
_entity_poly.type
_entity_poly.pdbx_seq_one_letter_code
_entity_poly.pdbx_strand_id
1 'polypeptide(L)'
;MKPVVFYRRSEGNMLTEERQNQILKYLDEQKAVTVTELTERLDASESTIRRDLNSLHKQGKLVKVHGGATQKGHTVAAVEYDMTTKASLHQEEKRRIAQYAATLIEKDDFVFIDAGSTTELMIEYINTPAEFVTNGIMHAKKLAKKGFRVHLIGGEYKLSTEAIVGIEALQSVQSFHFTKADDCKL
;
A
#
# COMPACT_ATOMS: atom_id res chain seq x y z
N MET A 1 -14.30 14.08 57.07
CA MET A 1 -14.07 14.77 55.80
C MET A 1 -12.71 14.30 55.28
N LYS A 2 -12.69 13.35 54.35
CA LYS A 2 -11.45 12.79 53.78
C LYS A 2 -11.02 13.65 52.59
N PRO A 3 -9.74 13.97 52.43
CA PRO A 3 -9.29 14.79 51.29
C PRO A 3 -9.39 13.98 50.00
N VAL A 4 -10.01 14.61 48.99
CA VAL A 4 -10.03 14.11 47.61
C VAL A 4 -8.64 14.40 47.01
N VAL A 5 -7.85 13.33 46.87
CA VAL A 5 -6.56 13.43 46.15
C VAL A 5 -6.87 13.45 44.64
N PHE A 6 -6.75 14.62 44.05
CA PHE A 6 -6.70 14.75 42.61
C PHE A 6 -5.38 14.15 42.11
N TYR A 7 -5.42 12.93 41.56
CA TYR A 7 -4.32 12.44 40.77
C TYR A 7 -4.28 13.29 39.45
N ARG A 8 -3.34 14.20 39.42
CA ARG A 8 -2.91 14.84 38.15
C ARG A 8 -2.43 13.68 37.28
N ARG A 9 -3.17 13.41 36.18
CA ARG A 9 -2.66 12.58 35.09
C ARG A 9 -1.36 13.23 34.61
N SER A 10 -0.24 12.67 35.01
CA SER A 10 1.04 12.96 34.37
C SER A 10 0.88 12.59 32.90
N GLU A 11 1.26 13.47 32.02
CA GLU A 11 1.52 13.21 30.59
C GLU A 11 2.64 12.16 30.51
N GLY A 12 2.29 10.92 30.75
CA GLY A 12 3.18 9.76 30.76
C GLY A 12 2.90 8.92 29.55
N ASN A 13 3.87 8.85 28.67
CA ASN A 13 3.96 7.90 27.57
C ASN A 13 3.45 6.52 28.06
N MET A 14 2.36 6.03 27.46
CA MET A 14 1.78 4.72 27.78
C MET A 14 2.88 3.65 27.77
N LEU A 15 2.94 2.81 28.81
CA LEU A 15 3.94 1.75 28.89
C LEU A 15 3.82 0.81 27.68
N THR A 16 4.93 0.34 27.18
CA THR A 16 4.96 -0.53 25.98
C THR A 16 4.05 -1.74 26.13
N GLU A 17 4.03 -2.36 27.31
CA GLU A 17 3.19 -3.53 27.57
C GLU A 17 1.70 -3.19 27.57
N GLU A 18 1.32 -2.07 28.15
CA GLU A 18 -0.06 -1.58 28.16
C GLU A 18 -0.53 -1.25 26.75
N ARG A 19 0.31 -0.59 25.95
CA ARG A 19 0.03 -0.25 24.55
C ARG A 19 -0.12 -1.51 23.70
N GLN A 20 0.75 -2.50 23.88
CA GLN A 20 0.65 -3.78 23.18
C GLN A 20 -0.64 -4.54 23.54
N ASN A 21 -1.07 -4.50 24.81
CA ASN A 21 -2.33 -5.11 25.22
C ASN A 21 -3.54 -4.39 24.61
N GLN A 22 -3.50 -3.07 24.50
CA GLN A 22 -4.56 -2.32 23.81
C GLN A 22 -4.60 -2.62 22.31
N ILE A 23 -3.46 -2.77 21.65
CA ILE A 23 -3.39 -3.21 20.24
C ILE A 23 -4.08 -4.56 20.06
N LEU A 24 -3.79 -5.54 20.93
CA LEU A 24 -4.40 -6.86 20.87
C LEU A 24 -5.91 -6.80 21.12
N LYS A 25 -6.37 -5.95 22.03
CA LYS A 25 -7.81 -5.74 22.29
C LYS A 25 -8.53 -5.17 21.06
N TYR A 26 -7.98 -4.12 20.43
CA TYR A 26 -8.55 -3.59 19.18
C TYR A 26 -8.57 -4.64 18.07
N LEU A 27 -7.53 -5.47 18.00
CA LEU A 27 -7.45 -6.54 17.01
C LEU A 27 -8.51 -7.62 17.26
N ASP A 28 -8.83 -7.93 18.50
CA ASP A 28 -9.91 -8.88 18.85
C ASP A 28 -11.29 -8.33 18.45
N GLU A 29 -11.53 -7.04 18.66
CA GLU A 29 -12.79 -6.38 18.34
C GLU A 29 -13.00 -6.21 16.82
N GLN A 30 -11.96 -5.82 16.09
CA GLN A 30 -12.07 -5.40 14.68
C GLN A 30 -11.51 -6.42 13.68
N LYS A 31 -10.82 -7.48 14.17
CA LYS A 31 -10.16 -8.53 13.38
C LYS A 31 -8.94 -8.04 12.57
N ALA A 32 -8.88 -6.75 12.21
CA ALA A 32 -7.76 -6.08 11.57
C ALA A 32 -7.66 -4.65 12.10
N VAL A 33 -6.43 -4.11 12.15
CA VAL A 33 -6.13 -2.72 12.57
C VAL A 33 -5.05 -2.15 11.69
N THR A 34 -5.14 -0.85 11.38
CA THR A 34 -4.13 -0.13 10.63
C THR A 34 -3.15 0.59 11.55
N VAL A 35 -1.94 0.88 11.05
CA VAL A 35 -0.96 1.68 11.80
C VAL A 35 -1.52 3.08 12.07
N THR A 36 -2.21 3.70 11.11
CA THR A 36 -2.80 5.03 11.24
C THR A 36 -3.83 5.07 12.38
N GLU A 37 -4.80 4.14 12.39
CA GLU A 37 -5.81 4.05 13.46
C GLU A 37 -5.16 3.85 14.84
N LEU A 38 -4.14 2.99 14.92
CA LEU A 38 -3.44 2.76 16.18
C LEU A 38 -2.66 3.98 16.63
N THR A 39 -2.06 4.73 15.71
CA THR A 39 -1.36 5.98 16.00
C THR A 39 -2.30 7.02 16.62
N GLU A 40 -3.46 7.21 16.02
CA GLU A 40 -4.47 8.15 16.51
C GLU A 40 -5.09 7.70 17.86
N ARG A 41 -5.46 6.42 17.99
CA ARG A 41 -6.13 5.90 19.19
C ARG A 41 -5.22 5.79 20.42
N LEU A 42 -3.93 5.52 20.19
CA LEU A 42 -2.96 5.25 21.27
C LEU A 42 -2.03 6.45 21.53
N ASP A 43 -2.23 7.56 20.81
CA ASP A 43 -1.39 8.76 20.90
C ASP A 43 0.10 8.41 20.87
N ALA A 44 0.50 7.59 19.90
CA ALA A 44 1.86 7.09 19.76
C ALA A 44 2.36 7.32 18.33
N SER A 45 3.66 7.55 18.18
CA SER A 45 4.24 7.74 16.85
C SER A 45 4.11 6.47 15.98
N GLU A 46 4.02 6.64 14.67
CA GLU A 46 3.95 5.54 13.71
C GLU A 46 5.13 4.57 13.88
N SER A 47 6.33 5.08 14.13
CA SER A 47 7.53 4.26 14.37
C SER A 47 7.41 3.41 15.63
N THR A 48 6.75 3.93 16.66
CA THR A 48 6.47 3.19 17.92
C THR A 48 5.46 2.07 17.65
N ILE A 49 4.34 2.39 16.98
CA ILE A 49 3.33 1.39 16.61
C ILE A 49 3.94 0.29 15.72
N ARG A 50 4.71 0.62 14.70
CA ARG A 50 5.40 -0.37 13.85
C ARG A 50 6.32 -1.29 14.63
N ARG A 51 7.01 -0.76 15.66
CA ARG A 51 7.89 -1.56 16.54
C ARG A 51 7.08 -2.50 17.41
N ASP A 52 5.96 -2.05 17.98
CA ASP A 52 5.06 -2.88 18.77
C ASP A 52 4.42 -4.00 17.95
N LEU A 53 3.93 -3.70 16.75
CA LEU A 53 3.39 -4.70 15.84
C LEU A 53 4.45 -5.74 15.45
N ASN A 54 5.70 -5.33 15.21
CA ASN A 54 6.81 -6.24 14.96
C ASN A 54 7.09 -7.17 16.17
N SER A 55 7.06 -6.62 17.37
CA SER A 55 7.26 -7.38 18.62
C SER A 55 6.16 -8.42 18.81
N LEU A 56 4.89 -8.01 18.68
CA LEU A 56 3.73 -8.89 18.83
C LEU A 56 3.68 -9.97 17.73
N HIS A 57 4.09 -9.64 16.51
CA HIS A 57 4.21 -10.61 15.42
C HIS A 57 5.28 -11.68 15.73
N LYS A 58 6.46 -11.27 16.19
CA LYS A 58 7.52 -12.19 16.63
C LYS A 58 7.08 -13.10 17.77
N GLN A 59 6.24 -12.60 18.68
CA GLN A 59 5.62 -13.38 19.75
C GLN A 59 4.49 -14.30 19.26
N GLY A 60 4.13 -14.22 17.99
CA GLY A 60 3.04 -15.01 17.40
C GLY A 60 1.65 -14.62 17.89
N LYS A 61 1.47 -13.42 18.46
CA LYS A 61 0.18 -12.95 18.98
C LYS A 61 -0.73 -12.34 17.92
N LEU A 62 -0.14 -11.89 16.80
CA LEU A 62 -0.84 -11.35 15.64
C LEU A 62 -0.08 -11.68 14.35
N VAL A 63 -0.69 -11.41 13.21
CA VAL A 63 -0.03 -11.45 11.90
C VAL A 63 0.13 -10.01 11.41
N LYS A 64 1.38 -9.58 11.24
CA LYS A 64 1.67 -8.27 10.65
C LYS A 64 1.41 -8.33 9.16
N VAL A 65 0.71 -7.33 8.63
CA VAL A 65 0.46 -7.11 7.20
C VAL A 65 0.99 -5.74 6.80
N HIS A 66 0.99 -5.46 5.49
CA HIS A 66 1.38 -4.13 5.01
C HIS A 66 0.39 -3.08 5.54
N GLY A 67 0.91 -2.07 6.26
CA GLY A 67 0.11 -0.99 6.84
C GLY A 67 -0.63 -1.31 8.15
N GLY A 68 -0.49 -2.53 8.74
CA GLY A 68 -1.22 -2.89 9.95
C GLY A 68 -0.97 -4.28 10.50
N ALA A 69 -1.99 -4.85 11.15
CA ALA A 69 -1.96 -6.21 11.68
C ALA A 69 -3.35 -6.87 11.67
N THR A 70 -3.36 -8.21 11.69
CA THR A 70 -4.57 -9.04 11.71
C THR A 70 -4.49 -10.10 12.79
N GLN A 71 -5.65 -10.62 13.21
CA GLN A 71 -5.74 -11.71 14.15
C GLN A 71 -5.20 -13.02 13.53
N LYS A 72 -4.56 -13.87 14.33
CA LYS A 72 -4.04 -15.16 13.89
C LYS A 72 -5.19 -16.08 13.46
N GLY A 73 -5.11 -16.64 12.26
CA GLY A 73 -6.15 -17.52 11.70
C GLY A 73 -7.25 -16.82 10.90
N HIS A 74 -7.28 -15.49 10.88
CA HIS A 74 -7.99 -14.77 9.86
C HIS A 74 -7.03 -14.53 8.67
N THR A 75 -7.31 -15.18 7.56
CA THR A 75 -6.87 -14.71 6.25
C THR A 75 -7.63 -13.41 5.99
N VAL A 76 -7.15 -12.33 6.58
CA VAL A 76 -7.55 -11.03 6.07
C VAL A 76 -6.81 -10.92 4.76
N ALA A 77 -7.58 -10.86 3.68
CA ALA A 77 -7.13 -10.02 2.59
C ALA A 77 -6.57 -8.75 3.27
N ALA A 78 -5.27 -8.50 3.15
CA ALA A 78 -4.64 -7.29 3.71
C ALA A 78 -5.63 -6.16 3.50
N VAL A 79 -5.80 -5.25 4.49
CA VAL A 79 -6.66 -4.08 4.27
C VAL A 79 -6.05 -3.38 3.06
N GLU A 80 -6.47 -3.85 1.92
CA GLU A 80 -6.03 -3.33 0.65
C GLU A 80 -6.89 -2.08 0.51
N TYR A 81 -6.29 -0.95 0.89
CA TYR A 81 -6.91 0.32 0.61
C TYR A 81 -7.35 0.31 -0.85
N ASP A 82 -8.61 0.65 -1.08
CA ASP A 82 -9.09 0.84 -2.45
C ASP A 82 -8.21 1.88 -3.17
N MET A 83 -8.26 1.89 -4.48
CA MET A 83 -7.43 2.80 -5.28
C MET A 83 -7.69 4.26 -4.95
N THR A 84 -8.92 4.64 -4.54
CA THR A 84 -9.28 6.00 -4.12
C THR A 84 -8.56 6.42 -2.86
N THR A 85 -8.54 5.59 -1.84
CA THR A 85 -7.80 5.83 -0.59
C THR A 85 -6.29 5.87 -0.86
N LYS A 86 -5.77 4.90 -1.63
CA LYS A 86 -4.34 4.91 -2.02
C LYS A 86 -3.97 6.17 -2.80
N ALA A 87 -4.82 6.66 -3.69
CA ALA A 87 -4.55 7.86 -4.48
C ALA A 87 -4.45 9.13 -3.63
N SER A 88 -5.21 9.24 -2.54
CA SER A 88 -5.21 10.41 -1.66
C SER A 88 -4.03 10.48 -0.69
N LEU A 89 -3.37 9.35 -0.39
CA LEU A 89 -2.26 9.28 0.55
C LEU A 89 -0.93 9.67 -0.11
N HIS A 90 -0.08 10.41 0.61
CA HIS A 90 1.32 10.72 0.21
C HIS A 90 1.46 11.31 -1.20
N GLN A 91 0.58 12.24 -1.57
CA GLN A 91 0.52 12.78 -2.94
C GLN A 91 1.81 13.44 -3.41
N GLU A 92 2.48 14.20 -2.54
CA GLU A 92 3.74 14.87 -2.90
C GLU A 92 4.88 13.89 -3.13
N GLU A 93 5.00 12.87 -2.26
CA GLU A 93 5.99 11.81 -2.40
C GLU A 93 5.75 11.02 -3.69
N LYS A 94 4.50 10.64 -3.96
CA LYS A 94 4.13 9.94 -5.20
C LYS A 94 4.42 10.78 -6.43
N ARG A 95 4.14 12.07 -6.42
CA ARG A 95 4.44 12.97 -7.53
C ARG A 95 5.94 13.01 -7.82
N ARG A 96 6.76 13.13 -6.78
CA ARG A 96 8.22 13.12 -6.93
C ARG A 96 8.75 11.80 -7.49
N ILE A 97 8.25 10.68 -6.97
CA ILE A 97 8.58 9.34 -7.46
C ILE A 97 8.15 9.19 -8.92
N ALA A 98 6.90 9.52 -9.23
CA ALA A 98 6.34 9.44 -10.56
C ALA A 98 7.10 10.27 -11.60
N GLN A 99 7.47 11.50 -11.24
CA GLN A 99 8.30 12.37 -12.08
C GLN A 99 9.65 11.74 -12.36
N TYR A 100 10.33 11.27 -11.32
CA TYR A 100 11.65 10.65 -11.46
C TYR A 100 11.57 9.36 -12.29
N ALA A 101 10.65 8.45 -11.98
CA ALA A 101 10.48 7.19 -12.70
C ALA A 101 10.19 7.41 -14.20
N ALA A 102 9.39 8.41 -14.54
CA ALA A 102 9.12 8.75 -15.94
C ALA A 102 10.39 9.19 -16.70
N THR A 103 11.39 9.77 -16.03
CA THR A 103 12.68 10.14 -16.68
C THR A 103 13.56 8.95 -16.99
N LEU A 104 13.31 7.80 -16.38
CA LEU A 104 14.08 6.58 -16.62
C LEU A 104 13.65 5.83 -17.88
N ILE A 105 12.51 6.21 -18.47
CA ILE A 105 12.03 5.61 -19.72
C ILE A 105 12.78 6.22 -20.90
N GLU A 106 13.40 5.35 -21.69
CA GLU A 106 14.15 5.73 -22.87
C GLU A 106 13.35 5.43 -24.15
N LYS A 107 13.79 6.06 -25.25
CA LYS A 107 13.16 5.82 -26.54
C LYS A 107 13.29 4.34 -26.93
N ASP A 108 12.19 3.80 -27.47
CA ASP A 108 12.06 2.42 -27.93
C ASP A 108 12.11 1.37 -26.79
N ASP A 109 12.00 1.79 -25.51
CA ASP A 109 11.80 0.86 -24.41
C ASP A 109 10.49 0.08 -24.53
N PHE A 110 10.51 -1.14 -24.02
CA PHE A 110 9.34 -1.98 -23.82
C PHE A 110 9.12 -2.16 -22.31
N VAL A 111 8.14 -1.42 -21.77
CA VAL A 111 8.00 -1.16 -20.32
C VAL A 111 6.77 -1.85 -19.76
N PHE A 112 6.94 -2.62 -18.67
CA PHE A 112 5.81 -3.07 -17.86
C PHE A 112 5.51 -2.05 -16.76
N ILE A 113 4.23 -1.64 -16.65
CA ILE A 113 3.74 -0.75 -15.60
C ILE A 113 2.65 -1.48 -14.82
N ASP A 114 2.94 -1.80 -13.53
CA ASP A 114 1.96 -2.42 -12.64
C ASP A 114 0.86 -1.43 -12.21
N ALA A 115 -0.35 -1.94 -11.98
CA ALA A 115 -1.49 -1.14 -11.54
C ALA A 115 -1.25 -0.59 -10.12
N GLY A 116 -1.18 0.72 -9.99
CA GLY A 116 -0.97 1.39 -8.73
C GLY A 116 -1.16 2.91 -8.83
N SER A 117 -1.49 3.57 -7.73
CA SER A 117 -1.75 5.01 -7.73
C SER A 117 -0.51 5.87 -8.03
N THR A 118 0.69 5.39 -7.73
CA THR A 118 1.95 6.07 -8.06
C THR A 118 2.29 5.89 -9.55
N THR A 119 2.17 4.67 -10.05
CA THR A 119 2.41 4.34 -11.45
C THR A 119 1.36 4.97 -12.37
N GLU A 120 0.11 5.08 -11.91
CA GLU A 120 -0.93 5.82 -12.63
C GLU A 120 -0.58 7.30 -12.77
N LEU A 121 -0.03 7.92 -11.72
CA LEU A 121 0.44 9.30 -11.74
C LEU A 121 1.68 9.45 -12.64
N MET A 122 2.58 8.47 -12.68
CA MET A 122 3.76 8.48 -13.54
C MET A 122 3.41 8.64 -15.01
N ILE A 123 2.30 8.06 -15.47
CA ILE A 123 1.86 8.15 -16.87
C ILE A 123 1.69 9.61 -17.31
N GLU A 124 1.31 10.51 -16.42
CA GLU A 124 1.14 11.93 -16.75
C GLU A 124 2.44 12.59 -17.22
N TYR A 125 3.58 12.12 -16.68
CA TYR A 125 4.93 12.65 -16.94
C TYR A 125 5.67 11.93 -18.05
N ILE A 126 5.19 10.78 -18.53
CA ILE A 126 5.81 10.06 -19.66
C ILE A 126 5.59 10.83 -20.94
N ASN A 127 6.69 11.23 -21.61
CA ASN A 127 6.66 11.91 -22.90
C ASN A 127 7.57 11.22 -23.93
N THR A 128 8.38 10.25 -23.51
CA THR A 128 9.32 9.54 -24.36
C THR A 128 8.58 8.44 -25.13
N PRO A 129 8.79 8.32 -26.46
CA PRO A 129 8.21 7.26 -27.25
C PRO A 129 8.69 5.88 -26.78
N ALA A 130 7.76 5.06 -26.29
CA ALA A 130 8.00 3.72 -25.80
C ALA A 130 6.73 2.86 -26.00
N GLU A 131 6.86 1.56 -25.81
CA GLU A 131 5.75 0.62 -25.88
C GLU A 131 5.48 0.07 -24.47
N PHE A 132 4.21 -0.08 -24.10
CA PHE A 132 3.83 -0.39 -22.72
C PHE A 132 2.99 -1.65 -22.62
N VAL A 133 3.22 -2.38 -21.53
CA VAL A 133 2.36 -3.48 -21.06
C VAL A 133 1.89 -3.13 -19.66
N THR A 134 0.63 -3.36 -19.34
CA THR A 134 0.10 -3.10 -18.00
C THR A 134 -1.00 -4.09 -17.63
N ASN A 135 -1.18 -4.33 -16.34
CA ASN A 135 -2.33 -5.02 -15.78
C ASN A 135 -3.44 -4.06 -15.30
N GLY A 136 -3.22 -2.74 -15.41
CA GLY A 136 -4.17 -1.71 -14.98
C GLY A 136 -5.04 -1.20 -16.13
N ILE A 137 -6.37 -1.33 -16.02
CA ILE A 137 -7.31 -0.84 -17.03
C ILE A 137 -7.20 0.68 -17.19
N MET A 138 -7.12 1.42 -16.09
CA MET A 138 -6.98 2.88 -16.13
C MET A 138 -5.62 3.30 -16.70
N HIS A 139 -4.55 2.55 -16.39
CA HIS A 139 -3.22 2.75 -16.95
C HIS A 139 -3.24 2.60 -18.48
N ALA A 140 -3.80 1.49 -18.98
CA ALA A 140 -3.94 1.26 -20.41
C ALA A 140 -4.72 2.39 -21.10
N LYS A 141 -5.82 2.82 -20.51
CA LYS A 141 -6.64 3.93 -21.04
C LYS A 141 -5.89 5.25 -21.08
N LYS A 142 -5.13 5.60 -20.03
CA LYS A 142 -4.34 6.84 -19.97
C LYS A 142 -3.20 6.83 -20.99
N LEU A 143 -2.43 5.73 -21.06
CA LEU A 143 -1.34 5.57 -22.02
C LEU A 143 -1.84 5.65 -23.47
N ALA A 144 -2.92 4.94 -23.80
CA ALA A 144 -3.51 4.96 -25.14
C ALA A 144 -4.02 6.37 -25.52
N LYS A 145 -4.59 7.13 -24.57
CA LYS A 145 -4.99 8.53 -24.82
C LYS A 145 -3.81 9.45 -25.12
N LYS A 146 -2.62 9.15 -24.62
CA LYS A 146 -1.38 9.86 -24.95
C LYS A 146 -0.77 9.43 -26.28
N GLY A 147 -1.36 8.44 -26.98
CA GLY A 147 -0.92 7.94 -28.27
C GLY A 147 0.16 6.86 -28.21
N PHE A 148 0.42 6.29 -27.03
CA PHE A 148 1.36 5.18 -26.89
C PHE A 148 0.75 3.86 -27.34
N ARG A 149 1.60 2.95 -27.82
CA ARG A 149 1.23 1.56 -28.04
C ARG A 149 1.17 0.84 -26.70
N VAL A 150 0.03 0.20 -26.40
CA VAL A 150 -0.24 -0.39 -25.09
C VAL A 150 -0.82 -1.79 -25.24
N HIS A 151 -0.28 -2.73 -24.48
CA HIS A 151 -0.80 -4.07 -24.31
C HIS A 151 -1.42 -4.18 -22.91
N LEU A 152 -2.70 -4.49 -22.85
CA LEU A 152 -3.37 -4.84 -21.60
C LEU A 152 -3.33 -6.34 -21.46
N ILE A 153 -2.78 -6.86 -20.33
CA ILE A 153 -2.73 -8.31 -20.10
C ILE A 153 -4.12 -8.88 -19.82
N GLY A 154 -4.31 -10.17 -20.11
CA GLY A 154 -5.55 -10.89 -19.79
C GLY A 154 -5.56 -11.44 -18.38
N GLY A 155 -6.74 -11.77 -17.85
CA GLY A 155 -6.93 -12.38 -16.51
C GLY A 155 -8.18 -11.90 -15.80
N GLU A 156 -8.28 -12.15 -14.48
CA GLU A 156 -9.38 -11.73 -13.64
C GLU A 156 -9.22 -10.26 -13.20
N TYR A 157 -10.28 -9.47 -13.32
CA TYR A 157 -10.27 -8.09 -12.83
C TYR A 157 -10.60 -8.01 -11.35
N LYS A 158 -9.67 -7.50 -10.55
CA LYS A 158 -9.84 -7.26 -9.12
C LYS A 158 -10.21 -5.82 -8.86
N LEU A 159 -11.46 -5.60 -8.45
CA LEU A 159 -12.01 -4.24 -8.28
C LEU A 159 -11.26 -3.41 -7.22
N SER A 160 -10.84 -4.02 -6.09
CA SER A 160 -10.18 -3.30 -5.00
C SER A 160 -8.84 -2.67 -5.40
N THR A 161 -8.13 -3.28 -6.35
CA THR A 161 -6.83 -2.79 -6.86
C THR A 161 -6.91 -2.22 -8.27
N GLU A 162 -8.08 -2.34 -8.92
CA GLU A 162 -8.30 -1.98 -10.33
C GLU A 162 -7.29 -2.64 -11.28
N ALA A 163 -6.82 -3.84 -10.89
CA ALA A 163 -5.79 -4.59 -11.59
C ALA A 163 -6.33 -5.89 -12.16
N ILE A 164 -5.75 -6.33 -13.26
CA ILE A 164 -5.92 -7.69 -13.77
C ILE A 164 -4.92 -8.59 -13.04
N VAL A 165 -5.43 -9.69 -12.48
CA VAL A 165 -4.70 -10.64 -11.64
C VAL A 165 -4.98 -12.09 -12.05
N GLY A 166 -4.37 -13.04 -11.36
CA GLY A 166 -4.59 -14.47 -11.57
C GLY A 166 -3.50 -15.15 -12.39
N ILE A 167 -3.69 -16.44 -12.64
CA ILE A 167 -2.68 -17.26 -13.31
C ILE A 167 -2.54 -16.88 -14.80
N GLU A 168 -3.62 -16.48 -15.44
CA GLU A 168 -3.62 -16.02 -16.82
C GLU A 168 -2.84 -14.69 -16.96
N ALA A 169 -2.99 -13.79 -15.97
CA ALA A 169 -2.23 -12.55 -15.91
C ALA A 169 -0.73 -12.83 -15.78
N LEU A 170 -0.34 -13.73 -14.90
CA LEU A 170 1.05 -14.14 -14.72
C LEU A 170 1.62 -14.75 -16.01
N GLN A 171 0.90 -15.68 -16.66
CA GLN A 171 1.31 -16.27 -17.91
C GLN A 171 1.45 -15.23 -19.03
N SER A 172 0.53 -14.27 -19.08
CA SER A 172 0.57 -13.17 -20.05
C SER A 172 1.82 -12.31 -19.85
N VAL A 173 2.13 -11.91 -18.60
CA VAL A 173 3.37 -11.14 -18.29
C VAL A 173 4.62 -11.92 -18.68
N GLN A 174 4.69 -13.22 -18.38
CA GLN A 174 5.84 -14.08 -18.70
C GLN A 174 6.08 -14.27 -20.21
N SER A 175 5.07 -14.01 -21.04
CA SER A 175 5.23 -14.09 -22.52
C SER A 175 5.95 -12.89 -23.13
N PHE A 176 6.15 -11.81 -22.37
CA PHE A 176 6.83 -10.61 -22.81
C PHE A 176 8.27 -10.53 -22.32
N HIS A 177 9.12 -9.84 -23.05
CA HIS A 177 10.50 -9.54 -22.68
C HIS A 177 10.66 -8.04 -22.53
N PHE A 178 10.56 -7.56 -21.30
CA PHE A 178 10.63 -6.13 -20.98
C PHE A 178 12.07 -5.63 -20.95
N THR A 179 12.28 -4.40 -21.40
CA THR A 179 13.55 -3.66 -21.15
C THR A 179 13.53 -3.05 -19.77
N LYS A 180 12.36 -2.64 -19.28
CA LYS A 180 12.15 -2.05 -17.95
C LYS A 180 10.83 -2.52 -17.34
N ALA A 181 10.80 -2.63 -16.02
CA ALA A 181 9.59 -2.89 -15.26
C ALA A 181 9.51 -1.92 -14.07
N ASP A 182 8.35 -1.30 -13.89
CA ASP A 182 8.05 -0.45 -12.74
C ASP A 182 7.03 -1.17 -11.86
N ASP A 183 7.51 -1.75 -10.75
CA ASP A 183 6.72 -2.39 -9.70
C ASP A 183 6.82 -1.52 -8.45
N CYS A 184 5.85 -0.65 -8.27
CA CYS A 184 5.80 0.26 -7.12
C CYS A 184 5.29 -0.46 -5.87
N LYS A 185 6.08 -1.40 -5.35
CA LYS A 185 5.88 -1.94 -4.00
C LYS A 185 6.56 -1.01 -3.00
N LEU A 186 5.82 0.00 -2.56
CA LEU A 186 6.14 0.77 -1.37
C LEU A 186 5.52 0.17 -0.13
#